data_49e0a31668fa4b9c99fadfb83b420cd7
#
_entry.id   49e0a31668fa4b9c99fadfb83b420cd7
#
_cell.length_a   1.000
_cell.length_b   1.000
_cell.length_c   1.000
_cell.angle_alpha   90.00
_cell.angle_beta   90.00
_cell.angle_gamma   90.00
#
_symmetry.space_group_name_H-M   'P 1'
#
loop_
_entity.id
_entity.type
_entity.pdbx_description
1 polymer ?
#
loop_
_entity_poly.entity_id
_entity_poly.type
_entity_poly.pdbx_seq_one_letter_code
_entity_poly.pdbx_strand_id
1 'polypeptide(L)'
;TSKAFSSSEPEDSNTFKRSNESSENYPYFWKTEEFSLLNLEGQLHGDLRGLVAKAFSTRQVQELRPFMEAKSEELLNNLRGNSFDLLADYAQPYSVSVIGKLLGVPEEQYDNFLDWSNKIVKMYDLEVSSESSEEAEQAAKDFYYYISELIDIKSKDPDDDMISRLSQVTENNQKLTKDQIICTVILLLNAGHEATVNTIGNSIVALNQNNISTKNLNTWYEIKKIIEELIRWDSPLQFFQRWVLEDTSLGGFDLKKNFKIAILLGSANRDELAFKNAEIINFERDNLSHTSFGGGVHFCLGAHLARL
;
A
#
# COMPACT_ATOMS: atom_id res chain seq x y z
N THR A 1 -8.76 17.60 -5.07
CA THR A 1 -7.38 17.60 -5.64
C THR A 1 -7.30 18.66 -6.71
N SER A 2 -6.35 19.58 -6.58
CA SER A 2 -6.11 20.63 -7.58
C SER A 2 -5.50 19.99 -8.84
N LYS A 3 -5.95 20.43 -10.04
CA LYS A 3 -5.36 20.01 -11.33
C LYS A 3 -3.90 20.45 -11.49
N ALA A 4 -3.40 21.31 -10.60
CA ALA A 4 -2.02 21.80 -10.61
C ALA A 4 -0.99 20.80 -10.06
N PHE A 5 -1.43 19.64 -9.53
CA PHE A 5 -0.53 18.66 -8.91
C PHE A 5 -0.80 17.25 -9.45
N SER A 6 0.29 16.47 -9.64
CA SER A 6 0.26 15.09 -10.15
C SER A 6 1.15 14.16 -9.32
N SER A 7 0.79 12.87 -9.26
CA SER A 7 1.67 11.80 -8.80
C SER A 7 2.69 11.41 -9.87
N SER A 8 2.33 11.57 -11.14
CA SER A 8 3.22 11.29 -12.28
C SER A 8 4.18 12.43 -12.57
N GLU A 9 5.41 12.08 -12.95
CA GLU A 9 6.38 13.05 -13.44
C GLU A 9 5.92 13.63 -14.79
N PRO A 10 5.93 14.99 -14.96
CA PRO A 10 5.65 15.61 -16.24
C PRO A 10 6.69 15.21 -17.31
N GLU A 11 6.26 14.95 -18.54
CA GLU A 11 7.13 14.56 -19.67
C GLU A 11 8.22 15.59 -19.99
N ASP A 12 7.92 16.88 -19.73
CA ASP A 12 8.80 18.02 -19.94
C ASP A 12 9.59 18.45 -18.69
N SER A 13 9.61 17.61 -17.63
CA SER A 13 10.41 17.91 -16.45
C SER A 13 11.90 17.85 -16.78
N ASN A 14 12.62 18.96 -16.56
CA ASN A 14 14.08 19.01 -16.62
C ASN A 14 14.75 18.65 -15.31
N THR A 15 13.96 18.37 -14.28
CA THR A 15 14.47 17.89 -13.01
C THR A 15 14.92 16.46 -13.21
N PHE A 16 16.12 16.18 -12.71
CA PHE A 16 16.79 14.90 -12.68
C PHE A 16 15.77 13.75 -12.86
N LYS A 17 15.54 13.34 -14.10
CA LYS A 17 15.06 12.01 -14.35
C LYS A 17 16.02 11.13 -13.55
N ARG A 18 15.56 10.38 -12.57
CA ARG A 18 16.32 9.22 -12.11
C ARG A 18 16.74 8.58 -13.41
N SER A 19 17.97 8.71 -13.76
CA SER A 19 18.53 8.79 -15.10
C SER A 19 17.83 7.83 -16.08
N ASN A 20 17.73 8.17 -17.38
CA ASN A 20 17.32 7.23 -18.44
C ASN A 20 18.12 5.90 -18.36
N GLU A 21 19.30 5.91 -17.70
CA GLU A 21 20.06 4.75 -17.26
C GLU A 21 19.24 3.76 -16.43
N SER A 22 18.25 4.21 -15.65
CA SER A 22 17.49 3.31 -14.79
C SER A 22 16.50 2.43 -15.56
N SER A 23 15.82 2.94 -16.59
CA SER A 23 14.84 2.13 -17.33
C SER A 23 15.50 1.13 -18.29
N GLU A 24 16.70 1.45 -18.82
CA GLU A 24 17.47 0.52 -19.64
C GLU A 24 18.16 -0.56 -18.79
N ASN A 25 18.64 -0.18 -17.59
CA ASN A 25 19.34 -1.10 -16.69
C ASN A 25 18.39 -1.98 -15.86
N TYR A 26 17.16 -1.50 -15.59
CA TYR A 26 16.17 -2.20 -14.76
C TYR A 26 14.81 -2.34 -15.45
N PRO A 27 14.76 -3.03 -16.63
CA PRO A 27 13.56 -3.06 -17.47
C PRO A 27 12.36 -3.76 -16.82
N TYR A 28 12.57 -4.80 -16.00
CA TYR A 28 11.46 -5.49 -15.33
C TYR A 28 10.90 -4.68 -14.18
N PHE A 29 11.72 -4.00 -13.39
CA PHE A 29 11.22 -3.08 -12.36
C PHE A 29 10.29 -2.03 -13.00
N TRP A 30 10.77 -1.33 -14.03
CA TRP A 30 9.96 -0.31 -14.71
C TRP A 30 8.74 -0.88 -15.43
N LYS A 31 8.83 -2.12 -15.93
CA LYS A 31 7.69 -2.81 -16.50
C LYS A 31 6.59 -3.08 -15.46
N THR A 32 6.95 -3.42 -14.22
CA THR A 32 5.97 -3.59 -13.15
C THR A 32 5.33 -2.27 -12.69
N GLU A 33 6.00 -1.14 -12.94
CA GLU A 33 5.52 0.21 -12.61
C GLU A 33 4.69 0.86 -13.74
N GLU A 34 4.70 0.31 -14.96
CA GLU A 34 4.07 0.91 -16.14
C GLU A 34 2.57 1.20 -15.94
N PHE A 35 1.86 0.28 -15.28
CA PHE A 35 0.43 0.42 -14.97
C PHE A 35 0.16 0.53 -13.47
N SER A 36 1.14 0.99 -12.70
CA SER A 36 0.96 1.23 -11.27
C SER A 36 -0.03 2.38 -11.02
N LEU A 37 -1.10 2.11 -10.27
CA LEU A 37 -2.08 3.13 -9.87
C LEU A 37 -1.48 4.28 -9.05
N LEU A 38 -0.26 4.13 -8.53
CA LEU A 38 0.46 5.21 -7.85
C LEU A 38 1.03 6.22 -8.84
N ASN A 39 1.39 5.77 -10.05
CA ASN A 39 2.08 6.56 -11.06
C ASN A 39 1.17 7.04 -12.18
N LEU A 40 -0.02 6.47 -12.33
CA LEU A 40 -0.98 6.86 -13.36
C LEU A 40 -1.81 8.07 -12.95
N GLU A 41 -2.25 8.85 -13.93
CA GLU A 41 -3.14 10.00 -13.77
C GLU A 41 -4.24 10.03 -14.84
N GLY A 42 -5.21 10.93 -14.66
CA GLY A 42 -6.25 11.21 -15.64
C GLY A 42 -7.17 10.04 -15.95
N GLN A 43 -7.53 9.88 -17.23
CA GLN A 43 -8.52 8.89 -17.67
C GLN A 43 -8.02 7.46 -17.46
N LEU A 44 -6.74 7.19 -17.81
CA LEU A 44 -6.15 5.85 -17.69
C LEU A 44 -6.14 5.38 -16.22
N HIS A 45 -5.78 6.27 -15.28
CA HIS A 45 -5.90 5.98 -13.84
C HIS A 45 -7.35 5.68 -13.47
N GLY A 46 -8.30 6.52 -13.91
CA GLY A 46 -9.72 6.36 -13.57
C GLY A 46 -10.29 5.02 -14.05
N ASP A 47 -10.01 4.65 -15.30
CA ASP A 47 -10.49 3.41 -15.91
C ASP A 47 -9.89 2.18 -15.22
N LEU A 48 -8.57 2.16 -15.04
CA LEU A 48 -7.89 1.04 -14.36
C LEU A 48 -8.36 0.91 -12.91
N ARG A 49 -8.39 2.02 -12.19
CA ARG A 49 -8.86 2.02 -10.79
C ARG A 49 -10.32 1.58 -10.66
N GLY A 50 -11.19 1.96 -11.59
CA GLY A 50 -12.60 1.53 -11.62
C GLY A 50 -12.73 0.01 -11.74
N LEU A 51 -11.98 -0.61 -12.65
CA LEU A 51 -11.94 -2.06 -12.83
C LEU A 51 -11.39 -2.78 -11.60
N VAL A 52 -10.27 -2.29 -11.04
CA VAL A 52 -9.67 -2.87 -9.84
C VAL A 52 -10.60 -2.75 -8.63
N ALA A 53 -11.24 -1.60 -8.43
CA ALA A 53 -12.19 -1.40 -7.32
C ALA A 53 -13.42 -2.32 -7.39
N LYS A 54 -13.87 -2.68 -8.61
CA LYS A 54 -14.94 -3.68 -8.79
C LYS A 54 -14.50 -5.07 -8.37
N ALA A 55 -13.25 -5.46 -8.68
CA ALA A 55 -12.67 -6.71 -8.27
C ALA A 55 -12.36 -6.74 -6.75
N PHE A 56 -12.20 -5.58 -6.09
CA PHE A 56 -11.88 -5.40 -4.68
C PHE A 56 -13.07 -4.83 -3.89
N SER A 57 -14.15 -5.59 -3.79
CA SER A 57 -15.37 -5.12 -3.13
C SER A 57 -15.32 -5.24 -1.61
N THR A 58 -16.08 -4.39 -0.91
CA THR A 58 -16.23 -4.43 0.57
C THR A 58 -16.69 -5.81 1.07
N ARG A 59 -17.57 -6.48 0.32
CA ARG A 59 -18.05 -7.81 0.66
C ARG A 59 -16.91 -8.82 0.74
N GLN A 60 -16.03 -8.85 -0.27
CA GLN A 60 -14.89 -9.76 -0.34
C GLN A 60 -13.89 -9.52 0.78
N VAL A 61 -13.67 -8.24 1.13
CA VAL A 61 -12.85 -7.87 2.28
C VAL A 61 -13.45 -8.46 3.58
N GLN A 62 -14.76 -8.38 3.76
CA GLN A 62 -15.42 -8.95 4.94
C GLN A 62 -15.33 -10.50 4.98
N GLU A 63 -15.37 -11.16 3.83
CA GLU A 63 -15.23 -12.61 3.70
C GLU A 63 -13.81 -13.11 4.08
N LEU A 64 -12.79 -12.24 4.09
CA LEU A 64 -11.45 -12.56 4.58
C LEU A 64 -11.33 -12.62 6.12
N ARG A 65 -12.27 -12.03 6.86
CA ARG A 65 -12.19 -11.93 8.34
C ARG A 65 -11.93 -13.28 9.03
N PRO A 66 -12.66 -14.37 8.74
CA PRO A 66 -12.41 -15.65 9.40
C PRO A 66 -10.98 -16.18 9.14
N PHE A 67 -10.45 -15.97 7.93
CA PHE A 67 -9.08 -16.33 7.60
C PHE A 67 -8.07 -15.45 8.40
N MET A 68 -8.31 -14.15 8.48
CA MET A 68 -7.45 -13.21 9.20
C MET A 68 -7.37 -13.56 10.70
N GLU A 69 -8.52 -13.87 11.31
CA GLU A 69 -8.61 -14.29 12.72
C GLU A 69 -7.86 -15.60 12.95
N ALA A 70 -8.10 -16.63 12.11
CA ALA A 70 -7.43 -17.91 12.22
C ALA A 70 -5.90 -17.81 12.00
N LYS A 71 -5.46 -17.03 11.01
CA LYS A 71 -4.02 -16.85 10.73
C LYS A 71 -3.33 -16.07 11.86
N SER A 72 -3.98 -15.05 12.41
CA SER A 72 -3.48 -14.33 13.58
C SER A 72 -3.30 -15.27 14.78
N GLU A 73 -4.30 -16.10 15.08
CA GLU A 73 -4.24 -17.07 16.18
C GLU A 73 -3.16 -18.13 15.94
N GLU A 74 -3.04 -18.64 14.72
CA GLU A 74 -1.98 -19.59 14.33
C GLU A 74 -0.59 -19.01 14.59
N LEU A 75 -0.32 -17.79 14.11
CA LEU A 75 0.99 -17.15 14.28
C LEU A 75 1.30 -16.89 15.75
N LEU A 76 0.35 -16.39 16.52
CA LEU A 76 0.52 -16.16 17.97
C LEU A 76 0.79 -17.46 18.71
N ASN A 77 0.11 -18.56 18.39
CA ASN A 77 0.31 -19.87 18.98
C ASN A 77 1.65 -20.51 18.60
N ASN A 78 2.24 -20.09 17.50
CA ASN A 78 3.55 -20.57 17.04
C ASN A 78 4.74 -19.82 17.65
N LEU A 79 4.52 -18.66 18.29
CA LEU A 79 5.56 -17.93 19.00
C LEU A 79 6.15 -18.81 20.13
N ARG A 80 7.49 -18.87 20.20
CA ARG A 80 8.21 -19.69 21.17
C ARG A 80 9.18 -18.82 21.96
N GLY A 81 9.43 -19.22 23.22
CA GLY A 81 10.37 -18.52 24.12
C GLY A 81 9.73 -17.34 24.87
N ASN A 82 10.61 -16.54 25.49
CA ASN A 82 10.21 -15.39 26.32
C ASN A 82 10.30 -14.05 25.58
N SER A 83 10.78 -14.08 24.34
CA SER A 83 10.87 -12.91 23.46
C SER A 83 10.72 -13.36 22.00
N PHE A 84 10.18 -12.47 21.17
CA PHE A 84 10.02 -12.67 19.72
C PHE A 84 10.18 -11.32 19.03
N ASP A 85 10.49 -11.35 17.74
CA ASP A 85 10.47 -10.16 16.88
C ASP A 85 9.06 -9.96 16.33
N LEU A 86 8.41 -8.86 16.77
CA LEU A 86 7.03 -8.57 16.35
C LEU A 86 6.89 -8.45 14.83
N LEU A 87 7.89 -7.89 14.14
CA LEU A 87 7.82 -7.70 12.71
C LEU A 87 8.10 -9.00 11.97
N ALA A 88 9.20 -9.67 12.28
CA ALA A 88 9.64 -10.89 11.59
C ALA A 88 8.74 -12.10 11.90
N ASP A 89 8.35 -12.28 13.18
CA ASP A 89 7.66 -13.48 13.64
C ASP A 89 6.13 -13.37 13.53
N TYR A 90 5.58 -12.14 13.38
CA TYR A 90 4.14 -11.94 13.34
C TYR A 90 3.67 -11.01 12.21
N ALA A 91 4.09 -9.73 12.17
CA ALA A 91 3.46 -8.75 11.29
C ALA A 91 3.72 -9.03 9.79
N GLN A 92 4.94 -9.42 9.43
CA GLN A 92 5.30 -9.76 8.04
C GLN A 92 4.57 -11.03 7.57
N PRO A 93 4.66 -12.19 8.25
CA PRO A 93 3.95 -13.39 7.81
C PRO A 93 2.42 -13.21 7.85
N TYR A 94 1.88 -12.42 8.80
CA TYR A 94 0.46 -12.11 8.82
C TYR A 94 0.02 -11.31 7.59
N SER A 95 0.68 -10.20 7.31
CA SER A 95 0.27 -9.31 6.21
C SER A 95 0.42 -9.97 4.84
N VAL A 96 1.52 -10.71 4.59
CA VAL A 96 1.70 -11.44 3.32
C VAL A 96 0.69 -12.56 3.15
N SER A 97 0.30 -13.26 4.25
CA SER A 97 -0.73 -14.29 4.20
C SER A 97 -2.10 -13.71 3.84
N VAL A 98 -2.48 -12.58 4.42
CA VAL A 98 -3.78 -11.93 4.15
C VAL A 98 -3.85 -11.45 2.70
N ILE A 99 -2.80 -10.74 2.22
CA ILE A 99 -2.80 -10.23 0.85
C ILE A 99 -2.67 -11.37 -0.17
N GLY A 100 -1.85 -12.38 0.12
CA GLY A 100 -1.72 -13.59 -0.72
C GLY A 100 -3.03 -14.35 -0.85
N LYS A 101 -3.77 -14.52 0.25
CA LYS A 101 -5.12 -15.11 0.24
C LYS A 101 -6.10 -14.31 -0.59
N LEU A 102 -6.10 -12.98 -0.44
CA LEU A 102 -6.94 -12.09 -1.26
C LEU A 102 -6.64 -12.23 -2.75
N LEU A 103 -5.35 -12.26 -3.11
CA LEU A 103 -4.89 -12.37 -4.50
C LEU A 103 -5.15 -13.76 -5.09
N GLY A 104 -5.28 -14.79 -4.26
CA GLY A 104 -5.42 -16.18 -4.69
C GLY A 104 -4.10 -16.85 -5.00
N VAL A 105 -3.06 -16.47 -4.28
CA VAL A 105 -1.73 -17.05 -4.37
C VAL A 105 -1.65 -18.28 -3.47
N PRO A 106 -1.03 -19.39 -3.91
CA PRO A 106 -0.74 -20.54 -3.07
C PRO A 106 0.12 -20.19 -1.85
N GLU A 107 -0.19 -20.77 -0.69
CA GLU A 107 0.44 -20.42 0.59
C GLU A 107 1.96 -20.72 0.59
N GLU A 108 2.39 -21.75 -0.13
CA GLU A 108 3.80 -22.11 -0.31
C GLU A 108 4.64 -21.06 -1.03
N GLN A 109 4.00 -20.04 -1.62
CA GLN A 109 4.68 -18.94 -2.30
C GLN A 109 4.80 -17.67 -1.44
N TYR A 110 4.23 -17.65 -0.26
CA TYR A 110 4.20 -16.43 0.56
C TYR A 110 5.60 -15.93 0.94
N ASP A 111 6.53 -16.85 1.22
CA ASP A 111 7.92 -16.48 1.52
C ASP A 111 8.62 -15.84 0.30
N ASN A 112 8.39 -16.36 -0.90
CA ASN A 112 8.90 -15.76 -2.14
C ASN A 112 8.32 -14.37 -2.36
N PHE A 113 7.02 -14.21 -2.10
CA PHE A 113 6.32 -12.92 -2.24
C PHE A 113 6.87 -11.89 -1.27
N LEU A 114 7.12 -12.29 -0.04
CA LEU A 114 7.74 -11.43 0.97
C LEU A 114 9.16 -11.00 0.54
N ASP A 115 9.97 -11.93 0.07
CA ASP A 115 11.34 -11.65 -0.41
C ASP A 115 11.32 -10.69 -1.62
N TRP A 116 10.50 -10.96 -2.64
CA TRP A 116 10.39 -10.09 -3.81
C TRP A 116 9.87 -8.70 -3.44
N SER A 117 8.84 -8.61 -2.61
CA SER A 117 8.31 -7.33 -2.14
C SER A 117 9.38 -6.51 -1.42
N ASN A 118 10.07 -7.11 -0.44
CA ASN A 118 11.12 -6.44 0.33
C ASN A 118 12.28 -5.93 -0.55
N LYS A 119 12.62 -6.63 -1.64
CA LYS A 119 13.64 -6.18 -2.60
C LYS A 119 13.14 -5.06 -3.48
N ILE A 120 11.92 -5.18 -4.02
CA ILE A 120 11.33 -4.19 -4.93
C ILE A 120 11.12 -2.85 -4.24
N VAL A 121 10.60 -2.83 -3.01
CA VAL A 121 10.28 -1.57 -2.29
C VAL A 121 11.52 -0.74 -1.98
N LYS A 122 12.72 -1.33 -1.91
CA LYS A 122 13.97 -0.58 -1.76
C LYS A 122 14.23 0.40 -2.90
N MET A 123 13.65 0.15 -4.10
CA MET A 123 13.76 1.07 -5.23
C MET A 123 13.02 2.41 -5.01
N TYR A 124 12.15 2.49 -4.01
CA TYR A 124 11.46 3.73 -3.66
C TYR A 124 12.23 4.59 -2.64
N ASP A 125 13.33 4.09 -2.07
CA ASP A 125 14.17 4.81 -1.15
C ASP A 125 14.83 6.03 -1.83
N LEU A 126 15.23 7.02 -1.03
CA LEU A 126 15.88 8.24 -1.54
C LEU A 126 17.25 7.93 -2.15
N GLU A 127 17.97 6.99 -1.54
CA GLU A 127 19.28 6.52 -2.02
C GLU A 127 19.24 4.99 -2.13
N VAL A 128 19.51 4.47 -3.32
CA VAL A 128 19.50 3.03 -3.61
C VAL A 128 20.88 2.61 -4.09
N SER A 129 21.46 1.57 -3.48
CA SER A 129 22.73 1.00 -3.94
C SER A 129 22.54 0.24 -5.27
N SER A 130 23.62 0.08 -6.06
CA SER A 130 23.57 -0.72 -7.28
C SER A 130 23.20 -2.18 -6.97
N GLU A 131 23.71 -2.75 -5.88
CA GLU A 131 23.38 -4.10 -5.43
C GLU A 131 21.87 -4.25 -5.14
N SER A 132 21.29 -3.31 -4.38
CA SER A 132 19.85 -3.31 -4.10
C SER A 132 19.01 -3.15 -5.38
N SER A 133 19.48 -2.36 -6.34
CA SER A 133 18.80 -2.18 -7.63
C SER A 133 18.84 -3.45 -8.49
N GLU A 134 19.95 -4.16 -8.51
CA GLU A 134 20.07 -5.45 -9.22
C GLU A 134 19.22 -6.55 -8.57
N GLU A 135 19.19 -6.61 -7.23
CA GLU A 135 18.30 -7.51 -6.50
C GLU A 135 16.83 -7.22 -6.77
N ALA A 136 16.44 -5.93 -6.80
CA ALA A 136 15.08 -5.52 -7.09
C ALA A 136 14.67 -5.84 -8.54
N GLU A 137 15.58 -5.66 -9.52
CA GLU A 137 15.34 -6.02 -10.92
C GLU A 137 15.10 -7.52 -11.08
N GLN A 138 15.94 -8.35 -10.44
CA GLN A 138 15.76 -9.80 -10.48
C GLN A 138 14.43 -10.21 -9.80
N ALA A 139 14.12 -9.64 -8.64
CA ALA A 139 12.87 -9.89 -7.93
C ALA A 139 11.65 -9.47 -8.77
N ALA A 140 11.69 -8.30 -9.41
CA ALA A 140 10.63 -7.82 -10.29
C ALA A 140 10.41 -8.74 -11.49
N LYS A 141 11.50 -9.25 -12.08
CA LYS A 141 11.46 -10.23 -13.18
C LYS A 141 10.81 -11.54 -12.74
N ASP A 142 11.24 -12.12 -11.64
CA ASP A 142 10.73 -13.39 -11.15
C ASP A 142 9.26 -13.27 -10.76
N PHE A 143 8.90 -12.17 -10.09
CA PHE A 143 7.53 -11.87 -9.73
C PHE A 143 6.63 -11.68 -10.95
N TYR A 144 7.09 -10.91 -11.96
CA TYR A 144 6.36 -10.69 -13.21
C TYR A 144 6.01 -12.02 -13.90
N TYR A 145 7.00 -12.91 -14.05
CA TYR A 145 6.76 -14.20 -14.72
C TYR A 145 5.88 -15.13 -13.90
N TYR A 146 6.06 -15.17 -12.59
CA TYR A 146 5.21 -15.97 -11.72
C TYR A 146 3.73 -15.53 -11.81
N ILE A 147 3.46 -14.24 -11.70
CA ILE A 147 2.07 -13.74 -11.84
C ILE A 147 1.54 -13.96 -13.24
N SER A 148 2.39 -13.81 -14.28
CA SER A 148 2.00 -14.10 -15.66
C SER A 148 1.51 -15.55 -15.81
N GLU A 149 2.22 -16.51 -15.26
CA GLU A 149 1.84 -17.93 -15.29
C GLU A 149 0.56 -18.20 -14.46
N LEU A 150 0.49 -17.63 -13.26
CA LEU A 150 -0.69 -17.76 -12.39
C LEU A 150 -1.96 -17.21 -13.06
N ILE A 151 -1.89 -16.10 -13.79
CA ILE A 151 -3.00 -15.58 -14.58
C ILE A 151 -3.42 -16.56 -15.66
N ASP A 152 -2.49 -17.21 -16.37
CA ASP A 152 -2.80 -18.20 -17.41
C ASP A 152 -3.50 -19.44 -16.83
N ILE A 153 -3.11 -19.87 -15.64
CA ILE A 153 -3.77 -20.98 -14.91
C ILE A 153 -5.18 -20.57 -14.52
N LYS A 154 -5.33 -19.45 -13.80
CA LYS A 154 -6.62 -18.97 -13.27
C LYS A 154 -7.60 -18.50 -14.35
N SER A 155 -7.11 -18.11 -15.51
CA SER A 155 -7.99 -17.80 -16.65
C SER A 155 -8.69 -19.02 -17.22
N LYS A 156 -8.12 -20.23 -17.04
CA LYS A 156 -8.70 -21.50 -17.49
C LYS A 156 -9.59 -22.14 -16.43
N ASP A 157 -9.23 -21.99 -15.17
CA ASP A 157 -9.94 -22.52 -14.00
C ASP A 157 -10.02 -21.44 -12.92
N PRO A 158 -11.01 -20.54 -13.01
CA PRO A 158 -11.11 -19.38 -12.11
C PRO A 158 -11.62 -19.78 -10.73
N ASP A 159 -10.96 -19.22 -9.70
CA ASP A 159 -11.39 -19.29 -8.30
C ASP A 159 -12.11 -17.98 -7.87
N ASP A 160 -12.60 -17.98 -6.64
CA ASP A 160 -13.15 -16.77 -6.01
C ASP A 160 -12.05 -15.90 -5.38
N ASP A 161 -11.08 -15.47 -6.19
CA ASP A 161 -9.94 -14.64 -5.79
C ASP A 161 -9.76 -13.41 -6.69
N MET A 162 -8.86 -12.52 -6.28
CA MET A 162 -8.66 -11.24 -6.97
C MET A 162 -8.10 -11.41 -8.38
N ILE A 163 -7.12 -12.31 -8.61
CA ILE A 163 -6.51 -12.53 -9.93
C ILE A 163 -7.56 -13.06 -10.90
N SER A 164 -8.38 -14.03 -10.48
CA SER A 164 -9.48 -14.57 -11.28
C SER A 164 -10.49 -13.47 -11.65
N ARG A 165 -10.85 -12.61 -10.70
CA ARG A 165 -11.80 -11.51 -10.92
C ARG A 165 -11.21 -10.43 -11.83
N LEU A 166 -9.95 -10.03 -11.64
CA LEU A 166 -9.28 -9.06 -12.52
C LEU A 166 -9.22 -9.56 -13.96
N SER A 167 -9.03 -10.88 -14.15
CA SER A 167 -9.02 -11.50 -15.48
C SER A 167 -10.39 -11.50 -16.17
N GLN A 168 -11.48 -11.41 -15.41
CA GLN A 168 -12.86 -11.47 -15.91
C GLN A 168 -13.59 -10.14 -15.92
N VAL A 169 -13.13 -9.17 -15.10
CA VAL A 169 -13.81 -7.89 -14.95
C VAL A 169 -13.90 -7.13 -16.26
N THR A 170 -15.09 -6.58 -16.52
CA THR A 170 -15.37 -5.78 -17.72
C THR A 170 -16.13 -4.52 -17.33
N GLU A 171 -15.73 -3.39 -17.89
CA GLU A 171 -16.43 -2.11 -17.78
C GLU A 171 -16.41 -1.42 -19.15
N ASN A 172 -17.58 -0.96 -19.61
CA ASN A 172 -17.72 -0.29 -20.91
C ASN A 172 -17.10 -1.08 -22.08
N ASN A 173 -17.20 -2.41 -22.10
CA ASN A 173 -16.57 -3.34 -23.03
C ASN A 173 -15.02 -3.35 -22.97
N GLN A 174 -14.42 -2.77 -21.95
CA GLN A 174 -12.96 -2.82 -21.71
C GLN A 174 -12.65 -3.92 -20.69
N LYS A 175 -11.55 -4.61 -20.91
CA LYS A 175 -10.94 -5.59 -20.01
C LYS A 175 -9.52 -5.16 -19.68
N LEU A 176 -9.02 -5.59 -18.53
CA LEU A 176 -7.61 -5.44 -18.21
C LEU A 176 -6.74 -6.30 -19.16
N THR A 177 -5.66 -5.72 -19.63
CA THR A 177 -4.59 -6.49 -20.28
C THR A 177 -3.85 -7.33 -19.24
N LYS A 178 -3.13 -8.35 -19.70
CA LYS A 178 -2.32 -9.18 -18.81
C LYS A 178 -1.28 -8.36 -18.04
N ASP A 179 -0.61 -7.42 -18.69
CA ASP A 179 0.36 -6.54 -18.06
C ASP A 179 -0.29 -5.61 -17.00
N GLN A 180 -1.48 -5.08 -17.27
CA GLN A 180 -2.24 -4.31 -16.27
C GLN A 180 -2.60 -5.15 -15.04
N ILE A 181 -2.97 -6.41 -15.23
CA ILE A 181 -3.25 -7.32 -14.09
C ILE A 181 -1.96 -7.59 -13.32
N ILE A 182 -0.85 -7.90 -13.99
CA ILE A 182 0.44 -8.16 -13.35
C ILE A 182 0.88 -6.95 -12.51
N CYS A 183 0.92 -5.76 -13.11
CA CYS A 183 1.28 -4.51 -12.41
C CYS A 183 0.36 -4.25 -11.20
N THR A 184 -0.95 -4.50 -11.38
CA THR A 184 -1.93 -4.34 -10.28
C THR A 184 -1.66 -5.32 -9.13
N VAL A 185 -1.41 -6.60 -9.42
CA VAL A 185 -1.16 -7.63 -8.40
C VAL A 185 0.12 -7.33 -7.63
N ILE A 186 1.21 -6.97 -8.32
CA ILE A 186 2.48 -6.58 -7.69
C ILE A 186 2.30 -5.34 -6.82
N LEU A 187 1.61 -4.31 -7.33
CA LEU A 187 1.29 -3.11 -6.55
C LEU A 187 0.47 -3.43 -5.30
N LEU A 188 -0.58 -4.24 -5.42
CA LEU A 188 -1.44 -4.58 -4.28
C LEU A 188 -0.68 -5.35 -3.20
N LEU A 189 0.24 -6.23 -3.60
CA LEU A 189 1.07 -6.94 -2.64
C LEU A 189 2.03 -5.98 -1.93
N ASN A 190 2.82 -5.22 -2.68
CA ASN A 190 3.81 -4.30 -2.11
C ASN A 190 3.15 -3.26 -1.19
N ALA A 191 2.07 -2.61 -1.65
CA ALA A 191 1.36 -1.60 -0.89
C ALA A 191 0.58 -2.17 0.32
N GLY A 192 0.04 -3.38 0.19
CA GLY A 192 -0.77 -4.02 1.24
C GLY A 192 0.06 -4.67 2.33
N HIS A 193 1.30 -5.07 2.02
CA HIS A 193 2.19 -5.71 2.96
C HIS A 193 2.90 -4.68 3.86
N GLU A 194 3.72 -3.81 3.30
CA GLU A 194 4.64 -2.95 4.05
C GLU A 194 3.93 -1.98 4.99
N ALA A 195 2.92 -1.25 4.49
CA ALA A 195 2.18 -0.30 5.32
C ALA A 195 1.46 -0.98 6.50
N THR A 196 1.00 -2.23 6.32
CA THR A 196 0.35 -3.01 7.37
C THR A 196 1.35 -3.43 8.44
N VAL A 197 2.53 -3.91 8.05
CA VAL A 197 3.63 -4.26 8.98
C VAL A 197 4.00 -3.05 9.82
N ASN A 198 4.23 -1.90 9.18
CA ASN A 198 4.57 -0.66 9.85
C ASN A 198 3.44 -0.19 10.80
N THR A 199 2.17 -0.32 10.38
CA THR A 199 1.02 0.02 11.25
C THR A 199 0.98 -0.82 12.51
N ILE A 200 1.19 -2.15 12.40
CA ILE A 200 1.21 -3.06 13.54
C ILE A 200 2.36 -2.68 14.48
N GLY A 201 3.58 -2.53 13.95
CA GLY A 201 4.77 -2.17 14.72
C GLY A 201 4.60 -0.83 15.45
N ASN A 202 4.26 0.24 14.73
CA ASN A 202 4.05 1.57 15.27
C ASN A 202 2.97 1.58 16.35
N SER A 203 1.86 0.85 16.13
CA SER A 203 0.75 0.77 17.10
C SER A 203 1.19 0.13 18.41
N ILE A 204 1.91 -0.97 18.37
CA ILE A 204 2.39 -1.65 19.60
C ILE A 204 3.42 -0.78 20.34
N VAL A 205 4.33 -0.13 19.60
CA VAL A 205 5.29 0.82 20.19
C VAL A 205 4.56 2.00 20.84
N ALA A 206 3.57 2.58 20.15
CA ALA A 206 2.78 3.69 20.66
C ALA A 206 2.01 3.33 21.95
N LEU A 207 1.34 2.18 21.98
CA LEU A 207 0.63 1.68 23.15
C LEU A 207 1.57 1.48 24.35
N ASN A 208 2.74 0.86 24.11
CA ASN A 208 3.71 0.59 25.15
C ASN A 208 4.33 1.88 25.71
N GLN A 209 4.79 2.80 24.86
CA GLN A 209 5.42 4.06 25.27
C GLN A 209 4.45 4.97 26.05
N ASN A 210 3.16 4.91 25.77
CA ASN A 210 2.13 5.69 26.46
C ASN A 210 1.46 4.92 27.62
N ASN A 211 1.96 3.72 27.98
CA ASN A 211 1.41 2.87 29.04
C ASN A 211 -0.09 2.57 28.89
N ILE A 212 -0.54 2.40 27.65
CA ILE A 212 -1.95 2.13 27.34
C ILE A 212 -2.20 0.62 27.34
N SER A 213 -3.15 0.18 28.15
CA SER A 213 -3.57 -1.22 28.21
C SER A 213 -4.79 -1.46 27.33
N THR A 214 -4.73 -2.49 26.50
CA THR A 214 -5.84 -2.95 25.65
C THR A 214 -6.61 -4.14 26.24
N LYS A 215 -6.31 -4.55 27.49
CA LYS A 215 -6.84 -5.77 28.12
C LYS A 215 -8.36 -5.79 28.31
N ASN A 216 -9.01 -4.63 28.33
CA ASN A 216 -10.44 -4.50 28.60
C ASN A 216 -11.27 -4.11 27.37
N LEU A 217 -10.71 -4.27 26.16
CA LEU A 217 -11.44 -4.03 24.93
C LEU A 217 -12.42 -5.18 24.67
N ASN A 218 -13.71 -4.86 24.70
CA ASN A 218 -14.76 -5.88 24.64
C ASN A 218 -15.63 -5.76 23.36
N THR A 219 -15.49 -4.68 22.61
CA THR A 219 -16.33 -4.43 21.44
C THR A 219 -15.52 -4.08 20.21
N TRP A 220 -15.99 -4.52 19.05
CA TRP A 220 -15.40 -4.14 17.77
C TRP A 220 -15.45 -2.62 17.51
N TYR A 221 -16.42 -1.94 18.07
CA TYR A 221 -16.54 -0.48 17.97
C TYR A 221 -15.37 0.24 18.68
N GLU A 222 -14.99 -0.21 19.87
CA GLU A 222 -13.83 0.30 20.61
C GLU A 222 -12.53 0.03 19.86
N ILE A 223 -12.36 -1.18 19.34
CA ILE A 223 -11.18 -1.57 18.56
C ILE A 223 -11.01 -0.67 17.33
N LYS A 224 -12.08 -0.39 16.59
CA LYS A 224 -12.02 0.52 15.44
C LYS A 224 -11.54 1.92 15.79
N LYS A 225 -12.05 2.51 16.87
CA LYS A 225 -11.62 3.84 17.33
C LYS A 225 -10.13 3.86 17.66
N ILE A 226 -9.66 2.80 18.32
CA ILE A 226 -8.25 2.64 18.69
C ILE A 226 -7.37 2.55 17.44
N ILE A 227 -7.75 1.72 16.48
CA ILE A 227 -7.01 1.56 15.21
C ILE A 227 -6.92 2.91 14.47
N GLU A 228 -8.03 3.63 14.29
CA GLU A 228 -8.03 4.94 13.61
C GLU A 228 -7.13 5.95 14.33
N GLU A 229 -7.17 6.01 15.67
CA GLU A 229 -6.33 6.94 16.43
C GLU A 229 -4.85 6.56 16.39
N LEU A 230 -4.51 5.26 16.44
CA LEU A 230 -3.13 4.81 16.34
C LEU A 230 -2.57 5.09 14.94
N ILE A 231 -3.34 4.85 13.87
CA ILE A 231 -2.97 5.19 12.49
C ILE A 231 -2.82 6.71 12.31
N ARG A 232 -3.66 7.52 12.96
CA ARG A 232 -3.50 8.98 12.98
C ARG A 232 -2.22 9.37 13.70
N TRP A 233 -2.01 8.82 14.91
CA TRP A 233 -0.93 9.23 15.80
C TRP A 233 0.45 8.89 15.22
N ASP A 234 0.59 7.74 14.57
CA ASP A 234 1.81 7.38 13.86
C ASP A 234 1.48 6.76 12.49
N SER A 235 1.44 7.61 11.49
CA SER A 235 1.09 7.22 10.11
C SER A 235 2.15 6.27 9.55
N PRO A 236 1.79 5.09 9.00
CA PRO A 236 2.77 4.17 8.42
C PRO A 236 3.53 4.77 7.23
N LEU A 237 2.88 5.67 6.51
CA LEU A 237 3.49 6.48 5.46
C LEU A 237 3.57 7.92 5.93
N GLN A 238 4.80 8.43 6.11
CA GLN A 238 5.04 9.75 6.66
C GLN A 238 4.83 10.86 5.66
N PHE A 239 5.08 10.60 4.37
CA PHE A 239 4.88 11.60 3.31
C PHE A 239 4.61 10.97 1.96
N PHE A 240 4.01 11.76 1.05
CA PHE A 240 3.92 11.51 -0.38
C PHE A 240 4.48 12.68 -1.17
N GLN A 241 4.93 12.40 -2.39
CA GLN A 241 5.43 13.43 -3.30
C GLN A 241 4.38 13.77 -4.35
N ARG A 242 4.42 15.03 -4.83
CA ARG A 242 3.62 15.48 -5.97
C ARG A 242 4.44 16.41 -6.85
N TRP A 243 4.23 16.31 -8.14
CA TRP A 243 4.77 17.22 -9.12
C TRP A 243 3.85 18.41 -9.31
N VAL A 244 4.42 19.60 -9.48
CA VAL A 244 3.71 20.83 -9.81
C VAL A 244 3.60 20.90 -11.33
N LEU A 245 2.38 20.86 -11.86
CA LEU A 245 2.12 20.79 -13.30
C LEU A 245 2.07 22.16 -13.97
N GLU A 246 1.81 23.23 -13.22
CA GLU A 246 1.73 24.63 -13.67
C GLU A 246 2.17 25.57 -12.55
N ASP A 247 2.63 26.75 -12.91
CA ASP A 247 2.96 27.79 -11.93
C ASP A 247 1.73 28.05 -11.07
N THR A 248 1.86 27.91 -9.76
CA THR A 248 0.74 28.04 -8.81
C THR A 248 1.21 28.57 -7.47
N SER A 249 0.29 28.90 -6.57
CA SER A 249 0.61 29.29 -5.20
C SER A 249 -0.09 28.36 -4.21
N LEU A 250 0.62 27.96 -3.15
CA LEU A 250 0.11 27.13 -2.07
C LEU A 250 0.61 27.67 -0.73
N GLY A 251 -0.32 27.98 0.19
CA GLY A 251 0.03 28.48 1.52
C GLY A 251 0.83 29.79 1.51
N GLY A 252 0.69 30.62 0.47
CA GLY A 252 1.43 31.88 0.30
C GLY A 252 2.81 31.73 -0.35
N PHE A 253 3.18 30.52 -0.76
CA PHE A 253 4.45 30.25 -1.46
C PHE A 253 4.17 30.04 -2.96
N ASP A 254 4.96 30.68 -3.80
CA ASP A 254 4.94 30.47 -5.25
C ASP A 254 5.67 29.20 -5.62
N LEU A 255 4.98 28.32 -6.28
CA LEU A 255 5.48 27.05 -6.77
C LEU A 255 5.59 27.09 -8.29
N LYS A 256 6.76 26.73 -8.80
CA LYS A 256 7.02 26.68 -10.22
C LYS A 256 6.68 25.32 -10.80
N LYS A 257 6.22 25.31 -12.05
CA LYS A 257 6.06 24.08 -12.83
C LYS A 257 7.31 23.21 -12.72
N ASN A 258 7.11 21.91 -12.66
CA ASN A 258 8.14 20.88 -12.49
C ASN A 258 8.84 20.86 -11.11
N PHE A 259 8.39 21.68 -10.14
CA PHE A 259 8.81 21.46 -8.76
C PHE A 259 8.20 20.16 -8.21
N LYS A 260 8.96 19.49 -7.35
CA LYS A 260 8.51 18.33 -6.60
C LYS A 260 8.28 18.74 -5.15
N ILE A 261 7.09 18.51 -4.65
CA ILE A 261 6.72 18.86 -3.26
C ILE A 261 6.47 17.59 -2.45
N ALA A 262 6.81 17.63 -1.17
CA ALA A 262 6.47 16.60 -0.20
C ALA A 262 5.20 17.01 0.58
N ILE A 263 4.22 16.12 0.61
CA ILE A 263 3.01 16.24 1.41
C ILE A 263 3.22 15.41 2.67
N LEU A 264 3.43 16.07 3.81
CA LEU A 264 3.79 15.45 5.08
C LEU A 264 2.53 14.93 5.79
N LEU A 265 2.15 13.67 5.55
CA LEU A 265 0.95 13.05 6.11
C LEU A 265 1.04 12.92 7.64
N GLY A 266 2.19 12.46 8.14
CA GLY A 266 2.43 12.32 9.58
C GLY A 266 2.31 13.67 10.31
N SER A 267 2.88 14.75 9.74
CA SER A 267 2.77 16.10 10.28
C SER A 267 1.33 16.62 10.24
N ALA A 268 0.62 16.42 9.11
CA ALA A 268 -0.79 16.82 8.99
C ALA A 268 -1.69 16.13 10.01
N ASN A 269 -1.40 14.88 10.36
CA ASN A 269 -2.13 14.13 11.39
C ASN A 269 -1.82 14.61 12.83
N ARG A 270 -0.79 15.41 13.01
CA ARG A 270 -0.37 16.03 14.27
C ARG A 270 -0.62 17.55 14.30
N ASP A 271 -1.36 18.09 13.34
CA ASP A 271 -1.70 19.51 13.28
C ASP A 271 -2.77 19.83 14.35
N GLU A 272 -2.43 20.71 15.29
CA GLU A 272 -3.33 21.14 16.37
C GLU A 272 -4.53 21.97 15.87
N LEU A 273 -4.45 22.54 14.68
CA LEU A 273 -5.59 23.20 14.05
C LEU A 273 -6.65 22.19 13.58
N ALA A 274 -6.24 20.97 13.26
CA ALA A 274 -7.12 19.89 12.83
C ALA A 274 -7.50 18.96 14.00
N PHE A 275 -6.56 18.69 14.92
CA PHE A 275 -6.72 17.72 16.00
C PHE A 275 -6.35 18.35 17.36
N LYS A 276 -7.33 18.64 18.17
CA LYS A 276 -7.10 19.18 19.52
C LYS A 276 -6.21 18.22 20.33
N ASN A 277 -5.13 18.71 20.94
CA ASN A 277 -4.11 17.93 21.64
C ASN A 277 -3.57 16.80 20.73
N ALA A 278 -3.09 17.17 19.54
CA ALA A 278 -2.68 16.25 18.46
C ALA A 278 -1.57 15.26 18.90
N GLU A 279 -0.72 15.66 19.85
CA GLU A 279 0.39 14.87 20.41
C GLU A 279 -0.05 13.81 21.42
N ILE A 280 -1.34 13.77 21.80
CA ILE A 280 -1.86 12.81 22.75
C ILE A 280 -2.70 11.77 22.02
N ILE A 281 -2.48 10.48 22.33
CA ILE A 281 -3.36 9.39 21.91
C ILE A 281 -4.67 9.51 22.69
N ASN A 282 -5.77 9.69 22.00
CA ASN A 282 -7.10 9.83 22.60
C ASN A 282 -8.15 9.05 21.81
N PHE A 283 -8.55 7.90 22.33
CA PHE A 283 -9.53 7.02 21.69
C PHE A 283 -10.97 7.57 21.70
N GLU A 284 -11.22 8.61 22.50
CA GLU A 284 -12.52 9.31 22.52
C GLU A 284 -12.53 10.58 21.65
N ARG A 285 -11.60 10.66 20.69
CA ARG A 285 -11.53 11.79 19.75
C ARG A 285 -12.74 11.81 18.82
N ASP A 286 -13.42 12.95 18.75
CA ASP A 286 -14.59 13.13 17.88
C ASP A 286 -14.22 13.17 16.41
N ASN A 287 -13.08 13.81 16.05
CA ASN A 287 -12.58 13.89 14.68
C ASN A 287 -11.47 12.86 14.47
N LEU A 288 -11.74 11.86 13.63
CA LEU A 288 -10.79 10.84 13.18
C LEU A 288 -10.52 10.93 11.67
N SER A 289 -10.77 12.09 11.05
CA SER A 289 -10.51 12.33 9.63
C SER A 289 -9.03 12.58 9.37
N HIS A 290 -8.20 11.57 9.63
CA HIS A 290 -6.76 11.64 9.39
C HIS A 290 -6.41 11.42 7.91
N THR A 291 -5.18 11.80 7.52
CA THR A 291 -4.70 11.76 6.14
C THR A 291 -3.87 10.51 5.80
N SER A 292 -3.71 9.55 6.72
CA SER A 292 -2.83 8.38 6.54
C SER A 292 -3.19 7.50 5.34
N PHE A 293 -4.45 7.50 4.91
CA PHE A 293 -4.90 6.83 3.69
C PHE A 293 -4.86 7.72 2.44
N GLY A 294 -4.22 8.90 2.53
CA GLY A 294 -4.19 9.88 1.45
C GLY A 294 -5.55 10.54 1.21
N GLY A 295 -5.78 10.99 -0.02
CA GLY A 295 -7.01 11.68 -0.41
C GLY A 295 -7.20 11.79 -1.91
N GLY A 296 -8.42 12.20 -2.32
CA GLY A 296 -8.75 12.40 -3.72
C GLY A 296 -8.78 11.11 -4.53
N VAL A 297 -8.37 11.20 -5.79
CA VAL A 297 -8.40 10.06 -6.73
C VAL A 297 -7.46 8.93 -6.33
N HIS A 298 -6.41 9.24 -5.59
CA HIS A 298 -5.42 8.28 -5.06
C HIS A 298 -5.70 7.86 -3.60
N PHE A 299 -6.91 8.07 -3.07
CA PHE A 299 -7.27 7.54 -1.75
C PHE A 299 -7.00 6.04 -1.69
N CYS A 300 -6.44 5.55 -0.57
CA CYS A 300 -6.03 4.14 -0.42
C CYS A 300 -7.15 3.16 -0.81
N LEU A 301 -6.87 2.30 -1.78
CA LEU A 301 -7.82 1.28 -2.25
C LEU A 301 -8.07 0.23 -1.16
N GLY A 302 -7.02 -0.13 -0.41
CA GLY A 302 -7.05 -1.13 0.67
C GLY A 302 -7.57 -0.61 2.01
N ALA A 303 -8.05 0.64 2.11
CA ALA A 303 -8.43 1.25 3.40
C ALA A 303 -9.49 0.44 4.18
N HIS A 304 -10.37 -0.29 3.51
CA HIS A 304 -11.35 -1.17 4.16
C HIS A 304 -10.70 -2.44 4.73
N LEU A 305 -9.75 -3.02 4.01
CA LEU A 305 -9.00 -4.20 4.46
C LEU A 305 -8.07 -3.85 5.63
N ALA A 306 -7.38 -2.72 5.53
CA ALA A 306 -6.47 -2.25 6.57
C ALA A 306 -7.17 -1.97 7.93
N ARG A 307 -8.48 -1.70 7.92
CA ARG A 307 -9.31 -1.45 9.09
C ARG A 307 -9.99 -2.71 9.65
N LEU A 308 -9.92 -3.81 8.94
CA LEU A 308 -10.54 -5.08 9.32
C LEU A 308 -9.71 -5.87 10.30
#